data_3cd9b4928ac10052f1c64453eec52b0c
#
_entry.id   3cd9b4928ac10052f1c64453eec52b0c
#
_cell.length_a   1.000
_cell.length_b   1.000
_cell.length_c   1.000
_cell.angle_alpha   90.00
_cell.angle_beta   90.00
_cell.angle_gamma   90.00
#
_symmetry.space_group_name_H-M   'P 1'
#
loop_
_entity.id
_entity.type
_entity.pdbx_description
1 polymer ?
#
loop_
_entity_poly.entity_id
_entity_poly.type
_entity_poly.pdbx_seq_one_letter_code
_entity_poly.pdbx_strand_id
1 'polypeptide(L)'
;MDLHTIMSRVHSTFPASGGREQIINVVVQLEKAAASLTGDIRRLESSIDSTLQGKTREAFIDRIRQLEKKRQKIEEKISVLKGRVN
;
A
#
# COMPACT_ATOMS: atom_id res chain seq x y z
N MET A 1 4.73 -2.98 -30.78
CA MET A 1 4.62 -3.94 -29.67
C MET A 1 4.68 -3.18 -28.38
N ASP A 2 3.73 -3.41 -27.50
CA ASP A 2 3.70 -2.66 -26.27
C ASP A 2 4.58 -3.30 -25.19
N LEU A 3 4.81 -2.54 -24.15
CA LEU A 3 5.66 -2.95 -23.03
C LEU A 3 5.08 -4.16 -22.30
N HIS A 4 3.76 -4.19 -22.20
CA HIS A 4 3.05 -5.28 -21.52
C HIS A 4 3.31 -6.63 -22.19
N THR A 5 3.26 -6.67 -23.52
CA THR A 5 3.52 -7.89 -24.28
C THR A 5 4.95 -8.37 -24.08
N ILE A 6 5.91 -7.45 -24.06
CA ILE A 6 7.32 -7.77 -23.83
C ILE A 6 7.50 -8.34 -22.43
N MET A 7 6.90 -7.74 -21.43
CA MET A 7 7.00 -8.22 -20.07
C MET A 7 6.36 -9.60 -19.89
N SER A 8 5.24 -9.84 -20.54
CA SER A 8 4.58 -11.14 -20.49
C SER A 8 5.47 -12.25 -21.07
N ARG A 9 6.17 -11.95 -22.15
CA ARG A 9 7.09 -12.91 -22.77
C ARG A 9 8.27 -13.24 -21.84
N VAL A 10 8.82 -12.23 -21.21
CA VAL A 10 9.92 -12.42 -20.27
C VAL A 10 9.48 -13.32 -19.11
N HIS A 11 8.32 -13.06 -18.55
CA HIS A 11 7.80 -13.87 -17.46
C HIS A 11 7.54 -15.32 -17.87
N SER A 12 7.06 -15.53 -19.10
CA SER A 12 6.82 -16.86 -19.61
C SER A 12 8.12 -17.63 -19.82
N THR A 13 9.18 -16.93 -20.22
CA THR A 13 10.47 -17.54 -20.50
C THR A 13 11.23 -17.93 -19.23
N PHE A 14 11.07 -17.12 -18.16
CA PHE A 14 11.77 -17.34 -16.90
C PHE A 14 10.80 -17.33 -15.73
N PRO A 15 9.95 -18.36 -15.62
CA PRO A 15 8.88 -18.33 -14.61
C PRO A 15 9.38 -18.27 -13.17
N ALA A 16 10.44 -18.99 -12.84
CA ALA A 16 10.97 -19.01 -11.48
C ALA A 16 11.55 -17.64 -11.08
N SER A 17 12.37 -17.08 -11.95
CA SER A 17 12.97 -15.77 -11.73
C SER A 17 11.90 -14.66 -11.78
N GLY A 18 11.01 -14.76 -12.78
CA GLY A 18 9.93 -13.79 -12.95
C GLY A 18 8.99 -13.78 -11.77
N GLY A 19 8.70 -14.93 -11.17
CA GLY A 19 7.83 -15.03 -10.02
C GLY A 19 8.38 -14.25 -8.82
N ARG A 20 9.67 -14.40 -8.56
CA ARG A 20 10.32 -13.69 -7.47
C ARG A 20 10.35 -12.19 -7.72
N GLU A 21 10.70 -11.79 -8.94
CA GLU A 21 10.72 -10.37 -9.30
C GLU A 21 9.34 -9.74 -9.22
N GLN A 22 8.31 -10.47 -9.61
CA GLN A 22 6.94 -9.99 -9.50
C GLN A 22 6.58 -9.73 -8.04
N ILE A 23 6.95 -10.64 -7.16
CA ILE A 23 6.67 -10.48 -5.73
C ILE A 23 7.39 -9.24 -5.20
N ILE A 24 8.66 -9.06 -5.56
CA ILE A 24 9.43 -7.89 -5.14
C ILE A 24 8.77 -6.61 -5.65
N ASN A 25 8.35 -6.60 -6.91
CA ASN A 25 7.70 -5.43 -7.49
C ASN A 25 6.38 -5.11 -6.80
N VAL A 26 5.58 -6.13 -6.49
CA VAL A 26 4.33 -5.94 -5.76
C VAL A 26 4.61 -5.39 -4.36
N VAL A 27 5.62 -5.91 -3.68
CA VAL A 27 6.01 -5.42 -2.36
C VAL A 27 6.39 -3.94 -2.42
N VAL A 28 7.18 -3.54 -3.41
CA VAL A 28 7.56 -2.14 -3.58
C VAL A 28 6.33 -1.26 -3.78
N GLN A 29 5.39 -1.70 -4.60
CA GLN A 29 4.15 -0.96 -4.84
C GLN A 29 3.31 -0.86 -3.58
N LEU A 30 3.21 -1.94 -2.83
CA LEU A 30 2.46 -1.94 -1.57
C LEU A 30 3.12 -1.04 -0.53
N GLU A 31 4.45 -1.03 -0.48
CA GLU A 31 5.18 -0.14 0.42
C GLU A 31 4.94 1.33 0.08
N LYS A 32 4.89 1.66 -1.20
CA LYS A 32 4.55 3.02 -1.65
C LYS A 32 3.12 3.39 -1.26
N ALA A 33 2.19 2.45 -1.42
CA ALA A 33 0.80 2.68 -1.04
C ALA A 33 0.67 2.89 0.47
N ALA A 34 1.37 2.10 1.27
CA ALA A 34 1.37 2.25 2.71
C ALA A 34 1.95 3.60 3.14
N ALA A 35 3.03 4.04 2.49
CA ALA A 35 3.65 5.33 2.76
C ALA A 35 2.69 6.47 2.42
N SER A 36 1.97 6.35 1.30
CA SER A 36 0.98 7.35 0.91
C SER A 36 -0.14 7.45 1.94
N LEU A 37 -0.62 6.30 2.43
CA LEU A 37 -1.66 6.27 3.46
C LEU A 37 -1.16 6.89 4.75
N THR A 38 0.10 6.64 5.13
CA THR A 38 0.70 7.25 6.31
C THR A 38 0.70 8.78 6.18
N GLY A 39 1.06 9.29 5.01
CA GLY A 39 1.02 10.72 4.74
C GLY A 39 -0.38 11.30 4.86
N ASP A 40 -1.37 10.61 4.31
CA ASP A 40 -2.76 11.05 4.40
C ASP A 40 -3.26 11.08 5.84
N ILE A 41 -2.91 10.05 6.61
CA ILE A 41 -3.28 9.95 8.03
C ILE A 41 -2.68 11.14 8.79
N ARG A 42 -1.40 11.43 8.57
CA ARG A 42 -0.73 12.55 9.24
C ARG A 42 -1.38 13.89 8.91
N ARG A 43 -1.77 14.06 7.66
CA ARG A 43 -2.45 15.31 7.24
C ARG A 43 -3.79 15.46 7.95
N LEU A 44 -4.55 14.37 8.06
CA LEU A 44 -5.82 14.41 8.76
C LEU A 44 -5.62 14.65 10.25
N GLU A 45 -4.62 14.00 10.85
CA GLU A 45 -4.31 14.22 12.26
C GLU A 45 -3.91 15.66 12.53
N SER A 46 -3.12 16.25 11.64
CA SER A 46 -2.72 17.66 11.76
C SER A 46 -3.90 18.62 11.62
N SER A 47 -4.93 18.20 10.89
CA SER A 47 -6.14 19.00 10.71
C SER A 47 -7.06 18.95 11.91
N ILE A 48 -6.91 17.94 12.77
CA ILE A 48 -7.70 17.82 13.99
C ILE A 48 -7.03 18.65 15.08
N ASP A 49 -7.52 19.87 15.27
CA ASP A 49 -6.99 20.75 16.30
C ASP A 49 -8.11 21.13 17.27
N SER A 50 -7.81 22.03 18.18
CA SER A 50 -8.76 22.44 19.21
C SER A 50 -10.00 23.16 18.67
N THR A 51 -9.94 23.59 17.39
CA THR A 51 -11.08 24.29 16.78
C THR A 51 -12.08 23.34 16.14
N LEU A 52 -11.65 22.11 15.82
CA LEU A 52 -12.55 21.11 15.27
C LEU A 52 -13.33 20.42 16.38
N GLN A 53 -14.63 20.47 16.29
CA GLN A 53 -15.51 19.90 17.30
C GLN A 53 -16.71 19.21 16.66
N GLY A 54 -17.34 18.33 17.44
CA GLY A 54 -18.58 17.70 17.06
C GLY A 54 -18.42 16.70 15.92
N LYS A 55 -19.40 16.71 15.02
CA LYS A 55 -19.49 15.73 13.94
C LYS A 55 -18.33 15.81 12.96
N THR A 56 -17.80 16.99 12.74
CA THR A 56 -16.66 17.16 11.82
C THR A 56 -15.43 16.46 12.36
N ARG A 57 -15.17 16.59 13.64
CA ARG A 57 -14.05 15.91 14.30
C ARG A 57 -14.23 14.40 14.25
N GLU A 58 -15.44 13.93 14.52
CA GLU A 58 -15.75 12.50 14.46
C GLU A 58 -15.55 11.94 13.05
N ALA A 59 -15.96 12.69 12.03
CA ALA A 59 -15.78 12.27 10.64
C ALA A 59 -14.29 12.13 10.29
N PHE A 60 -13.44 13.05 10.75
CA PHE A 60 -12.00 12.98 10.55
C PHE A 60 -11.41 11.76 11.25
N ILE A 61 -11.82 11.51 12.48
CA ILE A 61 -11.34 10.36 13.26
C ILE A 61 -11.75 9.06 12.57
N ASP A 62 -12.99 8.99 12.10
CA ASP A 62 -13.45 7.80 11.39
C ASP A 62 -12.66 7.57 10.11
N ARG A 63 -12.36 8.63 9.38
CA ARG A 63 -11.56 8.54 8.16
C ARG A 63 -10.15 8.03 8.47
N ILE A 64 -9.53 8.55 9.52
CA ILE A 64 -8.22 8.10 9.97
C ILE A 64 -8.24 6.60 10.29
N ARG A 65 -9.27 6.15 11.01
CA ARG A 65 -9.40 4.73 11.34
C ARG A 65 -9.52 3.85 10.10
N GLN A 66 -10.29 4.31 9.12
CA GLN A 66 -10.43 3.58 7.85
C GLN A 66 -9.10 3.48 7.13
N LEU A 67 -8.34 4.57 7.08
CA LEU A 67 -7.03 4.58 6.44
C LEU A 67 -6.03 3.71 7.19
N GLU A 68 -6.08 3.72 8.51
CA GLU A 68 -5.21 2.86 9.32
C GLU A 68 -5.49 1.40 9.10
N LYS A 69 -6.76 1.00 9.01
CA LYS A 69 -7.13 -0.38 8.70
C LYS A 69 -6.62 -0.79 7.33
N LYS A 70 -6.77 0.10 6.36
CA LYS A 70 -6.29 -0.17 5.01
C LYS A 70 -4.79 -0.33 4.97
N ARG A 71 -4.06 0.55 5.68
CA ARG A 71 -2.61 0.44 5.78
C ARG A 71 -2.19 -0.85 6.45
N GLN A 72 -2.86 -1.25 7.52
CA GLN A 72 -2.56 -2.49 8.22
C GLN A 72 -2.72 -3.70 7.32
N LYS A 73 -3.78 -3.75 6.52
CA LYS A 73 -3.98 -4.85 5.57
C LYS A 73 -2.87 -4.90 4.53
N ILE A 74 -2.42 -3.74 4.06
CA ILE A 74 -1.33 -3.66 3.10
C ILE A 74 -0.03 -4.15 3.75
N GLU A 75 0.24 -3.75 4.98
CA GLU A 75 1.45 -4.17 5.70
C GLU A 75 1.45 -5.68 5.97
N GLU A 76 0.30 -6.24 6.30
CA GLU A 76 0.16 -7.69 6.47
C GLU A 76 0.48 -8.43 5.18
N LYS A 77 -0.03 -7.92 4.05
CA LYS A 77 0.23 -8.52 2.76
C LYS A 77 1.71 -8.41 2.39
N ILE A 78 2.34 -7.28 2.68
CA ILE A 78 3.78 -7.11 2.48
C ILE A 78 4.55 -8.16 3.27
N SER A 79 4.20 -8.35 4.53
CA SER A 79 4.86 -9.33 5.39
C SER A 79 4.75 -10.75 4.82
N VAL A 80 3.55 -11.13 4.37
CA VAL A 80 3.33 -12.44 3.76
C VAL A 80 4.18 -12.61 2.51
N LEU A 81 4.21 -11.60 1.65
CA LEU A 81 4.95 -11.68 0.40
C LEU A 81 6.46 -11.72 0.63
N LYS A 82 6.95 -10.95 1.59
CA LYS A 82 8.37 -10.99 1.94
C LYS A 82 8.79 -12.37 2.45
N GLY A 83 7.91 -13.03 3.20
CA GLY A 83 8.15 -14.38 3.66
C GLY A 83 8.30 -15.37 2.52
N ARG A 84 7.62 -15.15 1.41
CA ARG A 84 7.72 -16.02 0.24
C ARG A 84 9.02 -15.84 -0.53
N VAL A 85 9.60 -14.66 -0.46
CA VAL A 85 10.85 -14.35 -1.17
C VAL A 85 12.06 -14.80 -0.38
N ASN A 86 11.97 -14.77 0.93
CA ASN A 86 13.03 -15.21 1.81
C ASN A 86 12.96 -16.72 1.99
#